data_ee9244ad243fc9ce3c24870f51796a2d
#
_entry.id   ee9244ad243fc9ce3c24870f51796a2d
#
_cell.length_a   1.000
_cell.length_b   1.000
_cell.length_c   1.000
_cell.angle_alpha   90.00
_cell.angle_beta   90.00
_cell.angle_gamma   90.00
#
_symmetry.space_group_name_H-M   'P 1'
#
loop_
_entity.id
_entity.type
_entity.pdbx_description
1 polymer ?
#
loop_
_entity_poly.entity_id
_entity_poly.type
_entity_poly.pdbx_seq_one_letter_code
_entity_poly.pdbx_strand_id
1 'polypeptide(L)'
;MGNLLLTIDPDVVNWSRAQFALTAIYHWLFVPLTLGLALIMGIMETYYYRTGEVFWKKTVQFWQRLFGINFAMGVATGIILEFEFGTNWSNYSWFVGDIFGAPLAIEGMLAFFMESTFVAVMFFGWKKVSRGFHLASTWLTGIGATISAWWILVANAWMQNPVGCEFNPDTMRNEMTSFWEVALSPMAVNKFTHTVTSAWVLGAAFCVGVSCWYLLKKRHTDFARKSLKVGAVVGLCASLLTAVAGDESAYLVAQHQPMKLAAMEALYEGGKGEALTGVALVNPFSQPDYMNETEPPMKIAVPKVLSFLATRDFNGYVPGIRNIINGYKKDDGTVEPSLAEKITRGKQAIAALKAYRSGQKTEANVKTLKTNMKYFGYGYIKNASQTVPPVGINFWSFRLMVGLGVLFILVFAIILFVLYRKDISRPRLLQMVGVALIPLAYVASECGWLVAEFGRQPWTIQDMLPTWAAVSDLSSGSVALTFFLFLFLFTAMLGVEISIMCKQIKKGPQL
;
A
#
# COMPACT_ATOMS: atom_id res chain seq x y z
N MET A 1 0.58 30.21 4.71
CA MET A 1 0.93 29.70 6.07
C MET A 1 -0.05 28.62 6.42
N GLY A 2 0.42 27.43 6.80
CA GLY A 2 -0.46 26.31 7.14
C GLY A 2 -1.40 26.64 8.30
N ASN A 3 -2.68 26.37 8.08
CA ASN A 3 -3.75 26.69 9.04
C ASN A 3 -3.95 25.52 10.04
N LEU A 4 -2.88 24.93 10.57
CA LEU A 4 -2.93 23.81 11.52
C LEU A 4 -3.81 24.08 12.76
N LEU A 5 -4.15 25.33 13.01
CA LEU A 5 -4.91 25.75 14.20
C LEU A 5 -6.38 26.10 13.90
N LEU A 6 -6.82 25.97 12.63
CA LEU A 6 -8.21 26.23 12.23
C LEU A 6 -9.05 24.95 12.28
N THR A 7 -10.35 25.16 12.53
CA THR A 7 -11.35 24.10 12.40
C THR A 7 -11.87 24.12 10.96
N ILE A 8 -11.62 23.06 10.21
CA ILE A 8 -12.09 22.92 8.81
C ILE A 8 -13.47 22.28 8.81
N ASP A 9 -14.30 22.65 7.83
CA ASP A 9 -15.62 22.08 7.61
C ASP A 9 -15.52 20.55 7.46
N PRO A 10 -16.28 19.77 8.26
CA PRO A 10 -16.30 18.31 8.17
C PRO A 10 -16.61 17.78 6.78
N ASP A 11 -17.43 18.47 5.98
CA ASP A 11 -17.78 18.05 4.63
C ASP A 11 -16.60 18.17 3.68
N VAL A 12 -15.76 19.20 3.82
CA VAL A 12 -14.48 19.32 3.06
C VAL A 12 -13.57 18.15 3.38
N VAL A 13 -13.46 17.80 4.67
CA VAL A 13 -12.64 16.66 5.12
C VAL A 13 -13.12 15.36 4.48
N ASN A 14 -14.44 15.11 4.52
CA ASN A 14 -15.03 13.89 3.99
C ASN A 14 -14.85 13.78 2.46
N TRP A 15 -15.10 14.86 1.72
CA TRP A 15 -14.90 14.87 0.27
C TRP A 15 -13.41 14.74 -0.11
N SER A 16 -12.51 15.40 0.59
CA SER A 16 -11.06 15.27 0.31
C SER A 16 -10.56 13.85 0.58
N ARG A 17 -11.03 13.19 1.66
CA ARG A 17 -10.74 11.78 1.93
C ARG A 17 -11.30 10.85 0.88
N ALA A 18 -12.55 11.08 0.45
CA ALA A 18 -13.19 10.28 -0.59
C ALA A 18 -12.46 10.42 -1.93
N GLN A 19 -12.06 11.63 -2.31
CA GLN A 19 -11.33 11.89 -3.55
C GLN A 19 -9.95 11.24 -3.54
N PHE A 20 -9.19 11.38 -2.46
CA PHE A 20 -7.89 10.72 -2.33
C PHE A 20 -8.03 9.19 -2.38
N ALA A 21 -8.98 8.62 -1.66
CA ALA A 21 -9.25 7.18 -1.70
C ALA A 21 -9.63 6.70 -3.11
N LEU A 22 -10.49 7.45 -3.81
CA LEU A 22 -10.86 7.17 -5.21
C LEU A 22 -9.62 7.12 -6.10
N THR A 23 -8.82 8.18 -6.09
CA THR A 23 -7.63 8.30 -6.95
C THR A 23 -6.60 7.23 -6.61
N ALA A 24 -6.36 6.96 -5.32
CA ALA A 24 -5.43 5.93 -4.87
C ALA A 24 -5.87 4.51 -5.30
N ILE A 25 -7.16 4.15 -5.15
CA ILE A 25 -7.71 2.87 -5.57
C ILE A 25 -7.54 2.69 -7.09
N TYR A 26 -7.94 3.69 -7.90
CA TYR A 26 -7.77 3.58 -9.35
C TYR A 26 -6.31 3.52 -9.78
N HIS A 27 -5.45 4.33 -9.19
CA HIS A 27 -4.00 4.29 -9.47
C HIS A 27 -3.41 2.92 -9.13
N TRP A 28 -3.85 2.33 -8.02
CA TRP A 28 -3.38 1.03 -7.56
C TRP A 28 -3.88 -0.16 -8.41
N LEU A 29 -4.88 0.01 -9.26
CA LEU A 29 -5.23 -0.99 -10.27
C LEU A 29 -4.13 -1.12 -11.36
N PHE A 30 -3.39 -0.06 -11.62
CA PHE A 30 -2.41 -0.02 -12.72
C PHE A 30 -0.98 -0.29 -12.27
N VAL A 31 -0.56 0.27 -11.14
CA VAL A 31 0.83 0.19 -10.67
C VAL A 31 1.33 -1.25 -10.43
N PRO A 32 0.63 -2.12 -9.69
CA PRO A 32 1.10 -3.47 -9.43
C PRO A 32 1.26 -4.30 -10.72
N LEU A 33 0.36 -4.12 -11.67
CA LEU A 33 0.46 -4.82 -12.95
C LEU A 33 1.67 -4.35 -13.76
N THR A 34 1.97 -3.04 -13.73
CA THR A 34 3.18 -2.47 -14.35
C THR A 34 4.44 -3.12 -13.78
N LEU A 35 4.61 -3.10 -12.44
CA LEU A 35 5.78 -3.67 -11.76
C LEU A 35 5.95 -5.17 -12.05
N GLY A 36 4.85 -5.93 -11.98
CA GLY A 36 4.87 -7.37 -12.20
C GLY A 36 5.14 -7.76 -13.66
N LEU A 37 4.52 -7.07 -14.62
CA LEU A 37 4.77 -7.33 -16.04
C LEU A 37 6.19 -6.92 -16.47
N ALA A 38 6.74 -5.82 -15.92
CA ALA A 38 8.11 -5.40 -16.20
C ALA A 38 9.12 -6.50 -15.81
N LEU A 39 8.98 -7.10 -14.63
CA LEU A 39 9.80 -8.22 -14.20
C LEU A 39 9.67 -9.44 -15.14
N ILE A 40 8.44 -9.83 -15.45
CA ILE A 40 8.16 -10.98 -16.33
C ILE A 40 8.73 -10.77 -17.74
N MET A 41 8.57 -9.57 -18.30
CA MET A 41 9.14 -9.21 -19.60
C MET A 41 10.67 -9.24 -19.57
N GLY A 42 11.29 -8.67 -18.53
CA GLY A 42 12.75 -8.69 -18.35
C GLY A 42 13.30 -10.11 -18.33
N ILE A 43 12.64 -11.03 -17.61
CA ILE A 43 13.00 -12.45 -17.57
C ILE A 43 12.86 -13.09 -18.96
N MET A 44 11.71 -12.90 -19.63
CA MET A 44 11.46 -13.49 -20.96
C MET A 44 12.41 -12.93 -22.03
N GLU A 45 12.73 -11.63 -21.96
CA GLU A 45 13.69 -11.03 -22.88
C GLU A 45 15.12 -11.48 -22.62
N THR A 46 15.47 -11.77 -21.37
CA THR A 46 16.75 -12.41 -21.02
C THR A 46 16.87 -13.80 -21.68
N TYR A 47 15.79 -14.57 -21.75
CA TYR A 47 15.77 -15.82 -22.55
C TYR A 47 16.00 -15.54 -24.05
N TYR A 48 15.35 -14.52 -24.62
CA TYR A 48 15.61 -14.13 -26.01
C TYR A 48 17.07 -13.74 -26.24
N TYR A 49 17.64 -12.93 -25.35
CA TYR A 49 19.03 -12.51 -25.47
C TYR A 49 20.02 -13.69 -25.45
N ARG A 50 19.80 -14.66 -24.56
CA ARG A 50 20.68 -15.83 -24.38
C ARG A 50 20.52 -16.89 -25.47
N THR A 51 19.29 -17.14 -25.90
CA THR A 51 19.02 -18.25 -26.86
C THR A 51 18.95 -17.78 -28.31
N GLY A 52 18.65 -16.51 -28.54
CA GLY A 52 18.39 -15.98 -29.87
C GLY A 52 17.05 -16.43 -30.51
N GLU A 53 16.23 -17.23 -29.78
CA GLU A 53 14.97 -17.75 -30.31
C GLU A 53 13.95 -16.61 -30.54
N VAL A 54 13.52 -16.49 -31.80
CA VAL A 54 12.52 -15.49 -32.22
C VAL A 54 11.19 -15.67 -31.48
N PHE A 55 10.90 -16.87 -31.03
CA PHE A 55 9.75 -17.14 -30.15
C PHE A 55 9.70 -16.24 -28.94
N TRP A 56 10.78 -16.15 -28.19
CA TRP A 56 10.85 -15.29 -26.97
C TRP A 56 10.70 -13.82 -27.31
N LYS A 57 11.30 -13.35 -28.42
CA LYS A 57 11.11 -11.98 -28.90
C LYS A 57 9.63 -11.65 -29.10
N LYS A 58 8.91 -12.50 -29.81
CA LYS A 58 7.48 -12.30 -30.10
C LYS A 58 6.62 -12.44 -28.86
N THR A 59 7.02 -13.29 -27.91
CA THR A 59 6.40 -13.42 -26.60
C THR A 59 6.52 -12.13 -25.80
N VAL A 60 7.72 -11.54 -25.72
CA VAL A 60 7.95 -10.25 -25.04
C VAL A 60 7.12 -9.15 -25.72
N GLN A 61 7.11 -9.08 -27.04
CA GLN A 61 6.32 -8.09 -27.78
C GLN A 61 4.80 -8.19 -27.53
N PHE A 62 4.29 -9.37 -27.21
CA PHE A 62 2.90 -9.52 -26.78
C PHE A 62 2.67 -8.92 -25.41
N TRP A 63 3.48 -9.30 -24.41
CA TRP A 63 3.36 -8.78 -23.03
C TRP A 63 3.64 -7.28 -22.97
N GLN A 64 4.59 -6.79 -23.76
CA GLN A 64 4.93 -5.37 -23.88
C GLN A 64 3.75 -4.50 -24.33
N ARG A 65 2.89 -5.01 -25.25
CA ARG A 65 1.68 -4.27 -25.65
C ARG A 65 0.71 -4.11 -24.47
N LEU A 66 0.51 -5.17 -23.68
CA LEU A 66 -0.35 -5.11 -22.50
C LEU A 66 0.25 -4.20 -21.41
N PHE A 67 1.56 -4.33 -21.20
CA PHE A 67 2.31 -3.42 -20.31
C PHE A 67 2.11 -1.97 -20.71
N GLY A 68 2.29 -1.61 -21.97
CA GLY A 68 2.21 -0.21 -22.41
C GLY A 68 0.83 0.42 -22.26
N ILE A 69 -0.25 -0.36 -22.46
CA ILE A 69 -1.61 0.11 -22.23
C ILE A 69 -1.80 0.45 -20.75
N ASN A 70 -1.43 -0.46 -19.86
CA ASN A 70 -1.53 -0.31 -18.43
C ASN A 70 -0.62 0.81 -17.88
N PHE A 71 0.63 0.87 -18.36
CA PHE A 71 1.61 1.88 -17.97
C PHE A 71 1.12 3.32 -18.23
N ALA A 72 0.53 3.55 -19.41
CA ALA A 72 -0.01 4.87 -19.74
C ALA A 72 -1.13 5.31 -18.78
N MET A 73 -1.99 4.39 -18.36
CA MET A 73 -3.05 4.67 -17.37
C MET A 73 -2.47 4.92 -15.98
N GLY A 74 -1.45 4.13 -15.59
CA GLY A 74 -0.74 4.32 -14.32
C GLY A 74 -0.10 5.70 -14.21
N VAL A 75 0.61 6.15 -15.25
CA VAL A 75 1.23 7.48 -15.28
C VAL A 75 0.17 8.58 -15.16
N ALA A 76 -0.93 8.49 -15.92
CA ALA A 76 -1.97 9.52 -15.90
C ALA A 76 -2.63 9.67 -14.51
N THR A 77 -2.95 8.55 -13.85
CA THR A 77 -3.56 8.56 -12.51
C THR A 77 -2.56 8.95 -11.43
N GLY A 78 -1.26 8.60 -11.57
CA GLY A 78 -0.20 8.99 -10.64
C GLY A 78 0.02 10.48 -10.59
N ILE A 79 0.08 11.14 -11.75
CA ILE A 79 0.22 12.61 -11.83
C ILE A 79 -0.95 13.30 -11.09
N ILE A 80 -2.18 12.81 -11.26
CA ILE A 80 -3.33 13.38 -10.56
C ILE A 80 -3.21 13.20 -9.06
N LEU A 81 -2.77 12.02 -8.60
CA LEU A 81 -2.58 11.73 -7.16
C LEU A 81 -1.55 12.67 -6.54
N GLU A 82 -0.45 12.96 -7.24
CA GLU A 82 0.56 13.92 -6.75
C GLU A 82 0.00 15.34 -6.65
N PHE A 83 -0.79 15.79 -7.62
CA PHE A 83 -1.43 17.10 -7.56
C PHE A 83 -2.39 17.25 -6.38
N GLU A 84 -3.05 16.16 -5.93
CA GLU A 84 -3.95 16.20 -4.78
C GLU A 84 -3.24 16.61 -3.48
N PHE A 85 -1.95 16.32 -3.31
CA PHE A 85 -1.18 16.77 -2.15
C PHE A 85 -1.07 18.31 -2.09
N GLY A 86 -0.97 18.97 -3.22
CA GLY A 86 -0.94 20.44 -3.29
C GLY A 86 -2.33 21.08 -3.23
N THR A 87 -3.34 20.44 -3.80
CA THR A 87 -4.71 20.98 -3.88
C THR A 87 -5.54 20.68 -2.65
N ASN A 88 -5.76 19.40 -2.33
CA ASN A 88 -6.69 18.98 -1.28
C ASN A 88 -6.03 18.83 0.09
N TRP A 89 -4.70 18.67 0.14
CA TRP A 89 -3.93 18.34 1.34
C TRP A 89 -2.80 19.34 1.60
N SER A 90 -3.02 20.63 1.32
CA SER A 90 -1.98 21.68 1.44
C SER A 90 -1.44 21.84 2.85
N ASN A 91 -2.27 21.68 3.90
CA ASN A 91 -1.80 21.74 5.28
C ASN A 91 -0.86 20.57 5.61
N TYR A 92 -1.16 19.37 5.10
CA TYR A 92 -0.24 18.23 5.17
C TYR A 92 1.07 18.54 4.45
N SER A 93 1.02 18.96 3.19
CA SER A 93 2.21 19.28 2.39
C SER A 93 3.08 20.37 3.03
N TRP A 94 2.46 21.35 3.67
CA TRP A 94 3.17 22.35 4.45
C TRP A 94 3.85 21.74 5.70
N PHE A 95 3.13 20.90 6.45
CA PHE A 95 3.59 20.31 7.70
C PHE A 95 4.77 19.36 7.53
N VAL A 96 4.81 18.61 6.43
CA VAL A 96 5.88 17.64 6.14
C VAL A 96 7.08 18.27 5.41
N GLY A 97 6.88 19.38 4.69
CA GLY A 97 7.93 20.15 4.04
C GLY A 97 8.86 19.30 3.16
N ASP A 98 10.16 19.33 3.49
CA ASP A 98 11.23 18.63 2.78
C ASP A 98 11.22 17.10 3.00
N ILE A 99 10.62 16.60 4.07
CA ILE A 99 10.51 15.16 4.34
C ILE A 99 9.73 14.44 3.25
N PHE A 100 8.70 15.10 2.70
CA PHE A 100 7.92 14.58 1.58
C PHE A 100 8.47 15.08 0.24
N GLY A 101 8.89 16.33 0.17
CA GLY A 101 9.36 16.97 -1.04
C GLY A 101 10.66 16.36 -1.59
N ALA A 102 11.62 15.98 -0.73
CA ALA A 102 12.86 15.37 -1.18
C ALA A 102 12.66 13.99 -1.84
N PRO A 103 11.92 13.03 -1.26
CA PRO A 103 11.56 11.79 -1.95
C PRO A 103 10.87 11.99 -3.29
N LEU A 104 9.86 12.87 -3.37
CA LEU A 104 9.14 13.15 -4.62
C LEU A 104 10.05 13.80 -5.69
N ALA A 105 10.94 14.72 -5.29
CA ALA A 105 11.89 15.34 -6.23
C ALA A 105 12.85 14.30 -6.81
N ILE A 106 13.36 13.38 -5.98
CA ILE A 106 14.24 12.29 -6.45
C ILE A 106 13.46 11.33 -7.35
N GLU A 107 12.23 11.01 -7.01
CA GLU A 107 11.34 10.21 -7.85
C GLU A 107 11.17 10.82 -9.22
N GLY A 108 10.77 12.09 -9.30
CA GLY A 108 10.56 12.80 -10.56
C GLY A 108 11.84 12.89 -11.40
N MET A 109 12.96 13.28 -10.78
CA MET A 109 14.23 13.46 -11.51
C MET A 109 14.88 12.13 -11.93
N LEU A 110 14.87 11.11 -11.09
CA LEU A 110 15.59 9.87 -11.35
C LEU A 110 14.69 8.82 -11.99
N ALA A 111 13.59 8.48 -11.33
CA ALA A 111 12.75 7.39 -11.75
C ALA A 111 11.95 7.74 -13.02
N PHE A 112 11.20 8.83 -13.03
CA PHE A 112 10.36 9.21 -14.16
C PHE A 112 11.15 9.49 -15.45
N PHE A 113 12.30 10.19 -15.37
CA PHE A 113 13.15 10.40 -16.55
C PHE A 113 13.78 9.10 -17.05
N MET A 114 14.17 8.20 -16.16
CA MET A 114 14.68 6.89 -16.54
C MET A 114 13.59 6.06 -17.23
N GLU A 115 12.39 6.00 -16.65
CA GLU A 115 11.25 5.30 -17.25
C GLU A 115 10.90 5.86 -18.63
N SER A 116 10.66 7.15 -18.75
CA SER A 116 10.24 7.77 -20.01
C SER A 116 11.26 7.56 -21.13
N THR A 117 12.57 7.62 -20.82
CA THR A 117 13.64 7.38 -21.78
C THR A 117 13.67 5.92 -22.24
N PHE A 118 13.69 4.98 -21.31
CA PHE A 118 13.88 3.55 -21.65
C PHE A 118 12.61 2.89 -22.13
N VAL A 119 11.42 3.36 -21.73
CA VAL A 119 10.14 2.92 -22.33
C VAL A 119 10.13 3.21 -23.83
N ALA A 120 10.58 4.38 -24.28
CA ALA A 120 10.64 4.68 -25.71
C ALA A 120 11.57 3.71 -26.47
N VAL A 121 12.75 3.39 -25.92
CA VAL A 121 13.66 2.41 -26.51
C VAL A 121 13.04 1.01 -26.48
N MET A 122 12.42 0.61 -25.40
CA MET A 122 11.75 -0.69 -25.26
C MET A 122 10.67 -0.89 -26.33
N PHE A 123 9.86 0.14 -26.64
CA PHE A 123 8.81 0.03 -27.67
C PHE A 123 9.33 0.15 -29.10
N PHE A 124 10.23 1.09 -29.37
CA PHE A 124 10.65 1.45 -30.72
C PHE A 124 12.05 0.98 -31.10
N GLY A 125 12.79 0.39 -30.16
CA GLY A 125 14.19 0.00 -30.31
C GLY A 125 14.43 -1.34 -31.00
N TRP A 126 13.44 -2.25 -31.10
CA TRP A 126 13.60 -3.64 -31.58
C TRP A 126 14.43 -3.84 -32.87
N LYS A 127 14.44 -2.85 -33.77
CA LYS A 127 15.20 -2.87 -35.05
C LYS A 127 16.28 -1.79 -35.09
N LYS A 128 16.39 -0.93 -34.07
CA LYS A 128 17.24 0.27 -34.11
C LYS A 128 18.46 0.15 -33.20
N VAL A 129 18.39 -0.71 -32.16
CA VAL A 129 19.47 -0.85 -31.20
C VAL A 129 19.92 -2.32 -31.10
N SER A 130 21.09 -2.54 -30.48
CA SER A 130 21.58 -3.91 -30.23
C SER A 130 20.66 -4.65 -29.27
N ARG A 131 20.66 -6.00 -29.34
CA ARG A 131 19.85 -6.85 -28.47
C ARG A 131 20.16 -6.62 -26.97
N GLY A 132 21.45 -6.41 -26.65
CA GLY A 132 21.87 -6.14 -25.27
C GLY A 132 21.36 -4.79 -24.75
N PHE A 133 21.42 -3.74 -25.57
CA PHE A 133 20.90 -2.44 -25.19
C PHE A 133 19.37 -2.42 -25.07
N HIS A 134 18.66 -3.19 -25.91
CA HIS A 134 17.21 -3.35 -25.80
C HIS A 134 16.83 -4.07 -24.50
N LEU A 135 17.50 -5.18 -24.17
CA LEU A 135 17.31 -5.89 -22.90
C LEU A 135 17.60 -4.97 -21.69
N ALA A 136 18.70 -4.23 -21.74
CA ALA A 136 19.02 -3.26 -20.70
C ALA A 136 17.90 -2.22 -20.54
N SER A 137 17.33 -1.74 -21.65
CA SER A 137 16.23 -0.77 -21.62
C SER A 137 14.96 -1.34 -20.97
N THR A 138 14.63 -2.62 -21.23
CA THR A 138 13.50 -3.30 -20.61
C THR A 138 13.71 -3.43 -19.09
N TRP A 139 14.90 -3.86 -18.66
CA TRP A 139 15.22 -3.92 -17.22
C TRP A 139 15.25 -2.54 -16.57
N LEU A 140 15.84 -1.51 -17.21
CA LEU A 140 15.91 -0.16 -16.69
C LEU A 140 14.52 0.49 -16.57
N THR A 141 13.58 0.18 -17.47
CA THR A 141 12.17 0.58 -17.31
C THR A 141 11.57 -0.01 -16.03
N GLY A 142 11.75 -1.32 -15.81
CA GLY A 142 11.25 -1.98 -14.60
C GLY A 142 11.95 -1.52 -13.32
N ILE A 143 13.24 -1.24 -13.38
CA ILE A 143 14.00 -0.68 -12.25
C ILE A 143 13.53 0.75 -11.96
N GLY A 144 13.27 1.57 -12.99
CA GLY A 144 12.73 2.93 -12.83
C GLY A 144 11.41 2.91 -12.07
N ALA A 145 10.45 2.09 -12.53
CA ALA A 145 9.17 1.89 -11.84
C ALA A 145 9.35 1.40 -10.38
N THR A 146 10.34 0.55 -10.14
CA THR A 146 10.65 0.05 -8.78
C THR A 146 11.26 1.15 -7.90
N ILE A 147 12.12 2.03 -8.44
CA ILE A 147 12.69 3.17 -7.73
C ILE A 147 11.59 4.21 -7.43
N SER A 148 10.67 4.46 -8.37
CA SER A 148 9.50 5.30 -8.13
C SER A 148 8.68 4.75 -6.95
N ALA A 149 8.37 3.45 -6.96
CA ALA A 149 7.69 2.81 -5.84
C ALA A 149 8.46 2.94 -4.51
N TRP A 150 9.79 2.91 -4.51
CA TRP A 150 10.59 3.12 -3.30
C TRP A 150 10.29 4.48 -2.66
N TRP A 151 10.39 5.56 -3.43
CA TRP A 151 10.28 6.91 -2.88
C TRP A 151 8.89 7.25 -2.36
N ILE A 152 7.84 6.86 -3.08
CA ILE A 152 6.48 7.08 -2.57
C ILE A 152 6.16 6.23 -1.35
N LEU A 153 6.73 5.01 -1.26
CA LEU A 153 6.57 4.14 -0.09
C LEU A 153 7.39 4.59 1.11
N VAL A 154 8.54 5.25 0.90
CA VAL A 154 9.28 5.95 1.98
C VAL A 154 8.39 7.03 2.60
N ALA A 155 7.76 7.88 1.77
CA ALA A 155 6.85 8.91 2.25
C ALA A 155 5.64 8.31 3.00
N ASN A 156 5.03 7.26 2.45
CA ASN A 156 3.92 6.56 3.11
C ASN A 156 4.33 5.87 4.43
N ALA A 157 5.52 5.29 4.48
CA ALA A 157 6.07 4.66 5.69
C ALA A 157 6.31 5.70 6.79
N TRP A 158 6.87 6.86 6.42
CA TRP A 158 7.10 7.95 7.36
C TRP A 158 5.78 8.47 7.96
N MET A 159 4.71 8.59 7.16
CA MET A 159 3.39 8.95 7.66
C MET A 159 2.86 7.99 8.73
N GLN A 160 3.27 6.73 8.71
CA GLN A 160 2.84 5.69 9.67
C GLN A 160 3.78 5.53 10.86
N ASN A 161 5.04 5.91 10.70
CA ASN A 161 6.05 5.94 11.76
C ASN A 161 7.04 7.09 11.47
N PRO A 162 6.73 8.33 11.92
CA PRO A 162 7.59 9.48 11.66
C PRO A 162 8.90 9.39 12.43
N VAL A 163 10.01 9.31 11.69
CA VAL A 163 11.39 9.24 12.19
C VAL A 163 12.29 10.21 11.43
N GLY A 164 13.48 10.51 11.96
CA GLY A 164 14.48 11.35 11.29
C GLY A 164 14.05 12.79 11.05
N CYS A 165 13.20 13.34 11.93
CA CYS A 165 12.67 14.70 11.85
C CYS A 165 12.51 15.35 13.22
N GLU A 166 12.51 16.68 13.24
CA GLU A 166 12.19 17.50 14.42
C GLU A 166 11.22 18.61 14.02
N PHE A 167 10.23 18.88 14.89
CA PHE A 167 9.27 19.95 14.66
C PHE A 167 9.89 21.32 14.96
N ASN A 168 9.85 22.22 13.97
CA ASN A 168 10.29 23.60 14.10
C ASN A 168 9.07 24.52 14.33
N PRO A 169 8.93 25.14 15.52
CA PRO A 169 7.78 26.00 15.85
C PRO A 169 7.80 27.35 15.09
N ASP A 170 8.95 27.80 14.59
CA ASP A 170 9.04 29.04 13.81
C ASP A 170 8.47 28.86 12.40
N THR A 171 8.72 27.73 11.77
CA THR A 171 8.21 27.38 10.43
C THR A 171 6.90 26.61 10.46
N MET A 172 6.52 26.05 11.61
CA MET A 172 5.39 25.12 11.80
C MET A 172 5.49 23.88 10.90
N ARG A 173 6.69 23.34 10.73
CA ARG A 173 7.00 22.17 9.91
C ARG A 173 7.76 21.14 10.72
N ASN A 174 7.61 19.88 10.33
CA ASN A 174 8.63 18.90 10.62
C ASN A 174 9.76 19.08 9.62
N GLU A 175 10.97 19.27 10.13
CA GLU A 175 12.18 19.45 9.34
C GLU A 175 13.00 18.15 9.40
N MET A 176 13.56 17.76 8.28
CA MET A 176 14.35 16.54 8.17
C MET A 176 15.68 16.73 8.90
N THR A 177 15.95 15.87 9.88
CA THR A 177 17.24 15.84 10.61
C THR A 177 18.17 14.76 10.07
N SER A 178 17.62 13.69 9.49
CA SER A 178 18.39 12.58 8.93
C SER A 178 17.68 11.98 7.73
N PHE A 179 18.22 12.25 6.53
CA PHE A 179 17.68 11.67 5.29
C PHE A 179 17.72 10.13 5.28
N TRP A 180 18.82 9.54 5.74
CA TRP A 180 18.96 8.09 5.72
C TRP A 180 18.05 7.38 6.74
N GLU A 181 17.79 8.01 7.89
CA GLU A 181 16.83 7.49 8.85
C GLU A 181 15.40 7.48 8.30
N VAL A 182 15.03 8.49 7.52
CA VAL A 182 13.74 8.54 6.79
C VAL A 182 13.72 7.48 5.70
N ALA A 183 14.73 7.50 4.80
CA ALA A 183 14.74 6.66 3.59
C ALA A 183 14.91 5.16 3.91
N LEU A 184 15.73 4.80 4.90
CA LEU A 184 16.06 3.41 5.22
C LEU A 184 15.45 2.94 6.55
N SER A 185 14.38 3.60 7.02
CA SER A 185 13.67 3.13 8.21
C SER A 185 13.18 1.68 8.01
N PRO A 186 13.16 0.85 9.06
CA PRO A 186 12.65 -0.53 8.97
C PRO A 186 11.23 -0.58 8.37
N MET A 187 10.39 0.40 8.71
CA MET A 187 9.04 0.52 8.15
C MET A 187 9.07 0.79 6.63
N ALA A 188 9.97 1.66 6.14
CA ALA A 188 10.10 1.96 4.71
C ALA A 188 10.59 0.73 3.92
N VAL A 189 11.65 0.07 4.40
CA VAL A 189 12.21 -1.13 3.78
C VAL A 189 11.17 -2.25 3.71
N ASN A 190 10.47 -2.48 4.82
CA ASN A 190 9.46 -3.54 4.88
C ASN A 190 8.27 -3.23 3.96
N LYS A 191 7.72 -2.00 4.01
CA LYS A 191 6.62 -1.60 3.12
C LYS A 191 6.98 -1.74 1.65
N PHE A 192 8.17 -1.29 1.27
CA PHE A 192 8.65 -1.45 -0.09
C PHE A 192 8.73 -2.94 -0.49
N THR A 193 9.37 -3.76 0.33
CA THR A 193 9.53 -5.19 0.03
C THR A 193 8.18 -5.88 -0.11
N HIS A 194 7.27 -5.68 0.85
CA HIS A 194 5.93 -6.27 0.82
C HIS A 194 5.12 -5.80 -0.40
N THR A 195 5.13 -4.51 -0.69
CA THR A 195 4.36 -3.91 -1.78
C THR A 195 4.88 -4.34 -3.15
N VAL A 196 6.19 -4.31 -3.37
CA VAL A 196 6.77 -4.70 -4.67
C VAL A 196 6.62 -6.20 -4.93
N THR A 197 6.85 -7.04 -3.91
CA THR A 197 6.65 -8.49 -4.08
C THR A 197 5.19 -8.84 -4.30
N SER A 198 4.23 -8.17 -3.66
CA SER A 198 2.79 -8.33 -3.94
C SER A 198 2.42 -7.89 -5.36
N ALA A 199 3.04 -6.83 -5.88
CA ALA A 199 2.87 -6.41 -7.27
C ALA A 199 3.40 -7.47 -8.26
N TRP A 200 4.50 -8.14 -7.93
CA TRP A 200 4.99 -9.28 -8.73
C TRP A 200 4.03 -10.47 -8.68
N VAL A 201 3.36 -10.73 -7.54
CA VAL A 201 2.28 -11.73 -7.45
C VAL A 201 1.14 -11.39 -8.40
N LEU A 202 0.72 -10.12 -8.44
CA LEU A 202 -0.37 -9.68 -9.33
C LEU A 202 0.01 -9.83 -10.81
N GLY A 203 1.21 -9.39 -11.21
CA GLY A 203 1.69 -9.58 -12.58
C GLY A 203 1.82 -11.04 -12.97
N ALA A 204 2.27 -11.89 -12.04
CA ALA A 204 2.33 -13.34 -12.23
C ALA A 204 0.93 -13.96 -12.38
N ALA A 205 -0.02 -13.57 -11.54
CA ALA A 205 -1.42 -14.01 -11.63
C ALA A 205 -2.04 -13.59 -12.97
N PHE A 206 -1.76 -12.38 -13.44
CA PHE A 206 -2.20 -11.91 -14.75
C PHE A 206 -1.59 -12.74 -15.89
N CYS A 207 -0.27 -12.99 -15.85
CA CYS A 207 0.43 -13.81 -16.82
C CYS A 207 -0.11 -15.26 -16.85
N VAL A 208 -0.30 -15.87 -15.68
CA VAL A 208 -0.89 -17.20 -15.51
C VAL A 208 -2.31 -17.24 -16.03
N GLY A 209 -3.14 -16.26 -15.65
CA GLY A 209 -4.55 -16.22 -16.05
C GLY A 209 -4.75 -16.11 -17.55
N VAL A 210 -4.02 -15.20 -18.22
CA VAL A 210 -4.05 -15.06 -19.68
C VAL A 210 -3.55 -16.35 -20.36
N SER A 211 -2.49 -16.96 -19.84
CA SER A 211 -1.96 -18.23 -20.37
C SER A 211 -2.97 -19.37 -20.20
N CYS A 212 -3.62 -19.48 -19.05
CA CYS A 212 -4.69 -20.46 -18.81
C CYS A 212 -5.90 -20.24 -19.72
N TRP A 213 -6.26 -18.98 -20.00
CA TRP A 213 -7.31 -18.68 -20.95
C TRP A 213 -6.99 -19.20 -22.37
N TYR A 214 -5.74 -19.05 -22.84
CA TYR A 214 -5.34 -19.62 -24.13
C TYR A 214 -5.39 -21.15 -24.13
N LEU A 215 -4.99 -21.81 -23.04
CA LEU A 215 -5.10 -23.27 -22.90
C LEU A 215 -6.55 -23.73 -22.93
N LEU A 216 -7.47 -23.06 -22.23
CA LEU A 216 -8.92 -23.33 -22.25
C LEU A 216 -9.51 -23.19 -23.66
N LYS A 217 -9.03 -22.22 -24.44
CA LYS A 217 -9.45 -21.99 -25.83
C LYS A 217 -8.68 -22.84 -26.84
N LYS A 218 -7.70 -23.64 -26.41
CA LYS A 218 -6.80 -24.45 -27.26
C LYS A 218 -6.11 -23.60 -28.32
N ARG A 219 -5.71 -22.38 -28.01
CA ARG A 219 -5.04 -21.44 -28.92
C ARG A 219 -3.65 -21.10 -28.36
N HIS A 220 -2.67 -20.93 -29.26
CA HIS A 220 -1.30 -20.53 -28.89
C HIS A 220 -0.72 -21.34 -27.73
N THR A 221 -0.89 -22.66 -27.74
CA THR A 221 -0.60 -23.56 -26.61
C THR A 221 0.86 -23.52 -26.15
N ASP A 222 1.83 -23.43 -27.12
CA ASP A 222 3.26 -23.33 -26.77
C ASP A 222 3.60 -22.02 -26.09
N PHE A 223 3.05 -20.90 -26.58
CA PHE A 223 3.14 -19.60 -25.93
C PHE A 223 2.55 -19.65 -24.51
N ALA A 224 1.35 -20.22 -24.41
CA ALA A 224 0.66 -20.33 -23.13
C ALA A 224 1.45 -21.16 -22.11
N ARG A 225 1.98 -22.33 -22.50
CA ARG A 225 2.79 -23.19 -21.62
C ARG A 225 4.08 -22.50 -21.14
N LYS A 226 4.83 -21.85 -22.05
CA LYS A 226 6.09 -21.19 -21.72
C LYS A 226 5.84 -19.94 -20.84
N SER A 227 4.84 -19.12 -21.17
CA SER A 227 4.45 -17.96 -20.35
C SER A 227 3.92 -18.41 -18.99
N LEU A 228 3.08 -19.44 -18.92
CA LEU A 228 2.55 -20.03 -17.69
C LEU A 228 3.68 -20.49 -16.78
N LYS A 229 4.72 -21.13 -17.32
CA LYS A 229 5.89 -21.57 -16.54
C LYS A 229 6.61 -20.38 -15.88
N VAL A 230 6.92 -19.34 -16.67
CA VAL A 230 7.58 -18.14 -16.15
C VAL A 230 6.69 -17.46 -15.10
N GLY A 231 5.41 -17.24 -15.42
CA GLY A 231 4.47 -16.61 -14.49
C GLY A 231 4.30 -17.39 -13.19
N ALA A 232 4.16 -18.72 -13.25
CA ALA A 232 3.97 -19.54 -12.06
C ALA A 232 5.23 -19.61 -11.17
N VAL A 233 6.44 -19.62 -11.74
CA VAL A 233 7.70 -19.55 -10.96
C VAL A 233 7.83 -18.19 -10.28
N VAL A 234 7.64 -17.10 -11.02
CA VAL A 234 7.67 -15.74 -10.43
C VAL A 234 6.60 -15.62 -9.35
N GLY A 235 5.37 -16.10 -9.63
CA GLY A 235 4.26 -16.01 -8.70
C GLY A 235 4.51 -16.77 -7.40
N LEU A 236 5.05 -17.99 -7.46
CA LEU A 236 5.38 -18.75 -6.25
C LEU A 236 6.48 -18.06 -5.44
N CYS A 237 7.60 -17.68 -6.07
CA CYS A 237 8.68 -16.99 -5.39
C CYS A 237 8.21 -15.66 -4.77
N ALA A 238 7.48 -14.85 -5.53
CA ALA A 238 6.95 -13.59 -5.07
C ALA A 238 5.95 -13.76 -3.90
N SER A 239 5.05 -14.75 -3.98
CA SER A 239 4.08 -15.02 -2.90
C SER A 239 4.76 -15.43 -1.60
N LEU A 240 5.82 -16.25 -1.66
CA LEU A 240 6.61 -16.61 -0.48
C LEU A 240 7.34 -15.40 0.11
N LEU A 241 7.95 -14.56 -0.72
CA LEU A 241 8.59 -13.31 -0.26
C LEU A 241 7.59 -12.35 0.35
N THR A 242 6.39 -12.22 -0.26
CA THR A 242 5.31 -11.38 0.27
C THR A 242 4.83 -11.88 1.64
N ALA A 243 4.75 -13.21 1.84
CA ALA A 243 4.38 -13.79 3.14
C ALA A 243 5.42 -13.46 4.22
N VAL A 244 6.72 -13.60 3.91
CA VAL A 244 7.80 -13.25 4.84
C VAL A 244 7.79 -11.76 5.19
N ALA A 245 7.67 -10.88 4.18
CA ALA A 245 7.56 -9.44 4.41
C ALA A 245 6.26 -9.06 5.15
N GLY A 246 5.19 -9.84 4.96
CA GLY A 246 3.91 -9.67 5.66
C GLY A 246 4.01 -9.98 7.16
N ASP A 247 4.76 -11.01 7.53
CA ASP A 247 5.06 -11.33 8.93
C ASP A 247 5.80 -10.18 9.62
N GLU A 248 6.82 -9.61 8.97
CA GLU A 248 7.54 -8.45 9.48
C GLU A 248 6.65 -7.20 9.53
N SER A 249 5.72 -7.04 8.56
CA SER A 249 4.73 -5.96 8.61
C SER A 249 3.82 -6.04 9.83
N ALA A 250 3.37 -7.24 10.21
CA ALA A 250 2.56 -7.44 11.41
C ALA A 250 3.31 -7.05 12.68
N TYR A 251 4.59 -7.44 12.79
CA TYR A 251 5.47 -7.06 13.88
C TYR A 251 5.63 -5.54 13.99
N LEU A 252 6.00 -4.86 12.88
CA LEU A 252 6.18 -3.40 12.87
C LEU A 252 4.88 -2.64 13.19
N VAL A 253 3.73 -3.12 12.71
CA VAL A 253 2.42 -2.56 13.04
C VAL A 253 2.14 -2.72 14.55
N ALA A 254 2.45 -3.86 15.15
CA ALA A 254 2.30 -4.06 16.59
C ALA A 254 3.14 -3.07 17.40
N GLN A 255 4.37 -2.79 16.97
CA GLN A 255 5.27 -1.88 17.68
C GLN A 255 4.90 -0.41 17.54
N HIS A 256 4.46 0.04 16.35
CA HIS A 256 4.27 1.46 16.04
C HIS A 256 2.81 1.89 15.92
N GLN A 257 1.90 0.97 15.64
CA GLN A 257 0.47 1.24 15.42
C GLN A 257 -0.43 0.22 16.14
N PRO A 258 -0.33 0.08 17.48
CA PRO A 258 -1.05 -0.95 18.24
C PRO A 258 -2.58 -0.87 18.06
N MET A 259 -3.16 0.32 17.95
CA MET A 259 -4.60 0.51 17.69
C MET A 259 -5.02 -0.09 16.33
N LYS A 260 -4.16 0.03 15.31
CA LYS A 260 -4.37 -0.58 14.01
C LYS A 260 -4.39 -2.11 14.10
N LEU A 261 -3.42 -2.70 14.82
CA LEU A 261 -3.39 -4.14 15.06
C LEU A 261 -4.65 -4.61 15.80
N ALA A 262 -5.03 -3.91 16.85
CA ALA A 262 -6.24 -4.25 17.62
C ALA A 262 -7.51 -4.18 16.75
N ALA A 263 -7.62 -3.18 15.88
CA ALA A 263 -8.73 -3.05 14.93
C ALA A 263 -8.72 -4.16 13.86
N MET A 264 -7.55 -4.53 13.33
CA MET A 264 -7.39 -5.62 12.35
C MET A 264 -7.81 -6.97 12.94
N GLU A 265 -7.59 -7.17 14.23
CA GLU A 265 -7.92 -8.39 14.96
C GLU A 265 -9.31 -8.38 15.61
N ALA A 266 -10.02 -7.24 15.58
CA ALA A 266 -11.21 -6.99 16.39
C ALA A 266 -10.96 -7.39 17.87
N LEU A 267 -9.78 -7.03 18.36
CA LEU A 267 -9.31 -7.33 19.71
C LEU A 267 -9.74 -6.18 20.64
N TYR A 268 -10.79 -6.37 21.40
CA TYR A 268 -11.33 -5.35 22.29
C TYR A 268 -10.59 -5.28 23.62
N GLU A 269 -10.29 -6.44 24.19
CA GLU A 269 -9.44 -6.60 25.37
C GLU A 269 -8.27 -7.50 25.01
N GLY A 270 -7.05 -7.05 25.28
CA GLY A 270 -5.84 -7.79 24.98
C GLY A 270 -5.21 -8.40 26.23
N GLY A 271 -4.24 -9.28 26.02
CA GLY A 271 -3.57 -10.00 27.08
C GLY A 271 -2.30 -10.69 26.62
N LYS A 272 -1.84 -11.66 27.42
CA LYS A 272 -0.71 -12.54 27.10
C LYS A 272 -1.18 -13.80 26.39
N GLY A 273 -0.44 -14.19 25.36
CA GLY A 273 -0.77 -15.42 24.61
C GLY A 273 -2.00 -15.29 23.71
N GLU A 274 -2.22 -14.10 23.14
CA GLU A 274 -3.36 -13.80 22.28
C GLU A 274 -3.41 -14.68 21.03
N ALA A 275 -4.64 -15.08 20.68
CA ALA A 275 -4.90 -15.94 19.54
C ALA A 275 -5.06 -15.12 18.24
N LEU A 276 -4.48 -15.60 17.14
CA LEU A 276 -4.74 -15.06 15.82
C LEU A 276 -6.11 -15.49 15.32
N THR A 277 -7.01 -14.55 15.11
CA THR A 277 -8.36 -14.83 14.63
C THR A 277 -8.32 -15.15 13.13
N GLY A 278 -8.71 -16.36 12.73
CA GLY A 278 -8.86 -16.74 11.33
C GLY A 278 -10.17 -16.22 10.75
N VAL A 279 -11.30 -16.53 11.41
CA VAL A 279 -12.66 -16.11 11.01
C VAL A 279 -13.45 -15.76 12.26
N ALA A 280 -14.27 -14.71 12.18
CA ALA A 280 -15.25 -14.32 13.18
C ALA A 280 -16.38 -13.52 12.54
N LEU A 281 -17.54 -13.46 13.18
CA LEU A 281 -18.65 -12.62 12.70
C LEU A 281 -18.44 -11.18 13.16
N VAL A 282 -17.84 -10.37 12.31
CA VAL A 282 -17.67 -8.92 12.50
C VAL A 282 -18.47 -8.20 11.44
N ASN A 283 -19.32 -7.26 11.83
CA ASN A 283 -20.08 -6.46 10.86
C ASN A 283 -19.13 -5.49 10.11
N PRO A 284 -18.99 -5.59 8.78
CA PRO A 284 -18.06 -4.74 8.04
C PRO A 284 -18.51 -3.28 7.91
N PHE A 285 -19.81 -2.98 8.15
CA PHE A 285 -20.43 -1.67 7.88
C PHE A 285 -20.73 -0.85 9.14
N SER A 286 -20.56 -1.42 10.34
CA SER A 286 -20.76 -0.70 11.58
C SER A 286 -19.54 -0.77 12.47
N GLN A 287 -19.34 0.29 13.29
CA GLN A 287 -18.41 0.20 14.41
C GLN A 287 -19.05 -0.63 15.51
N PRO A 288 -18.38 -1.68 16.01
CA PRO A 288 -18.84 -2.42 17.16
C PRO A 288 -18.78 -1.56 18.43
N ASP A 289 -19.56 -1.95 19.44
CA ASP A 289 -19.44 -1.33 20.77
C ASP A 289 -18.20 -1.89 21.49
N TYR A 290 -17.02 -1.43 21.05
CA TYR A 290 -15.73 -1.89 21.55
C TYR A 290 -15.52 -1.63 23.07
N MET A 291 -16.38 -0.82 23.70
CA MET A 291 -16.34 -0.57 25.15
C MET A 291 -17.03 -1.68 25.93
N ASN A 292 -18.06 -2.31 25.37
CA ASN A 292 -18.87 -3.34 26.04
C ASN A 292 -18.64 -4.75 25.45
N GLU A 293 -18.29 -4.85 24.16
CA GLU A 293 -18.01 -6.15 23.56
C GLU A 293 -16.66 -6.71 24.04
N THR A 294 -16.62 -8.02 24.35
CA THR A 294 -15.41 -8.71 24.82
C THR A 294 -14.74 -9.49 23.71
N GLU A 295 -15.51 -10.16 22.86
CA GLU A 295 -15.03 -10.94 21.71
C GLU A 295 -16.06 -10.94 20.57
N PRO A 296 -15.59 -11.00 19.30
CA PRO A 296 -16.51 -11.24 18.19
C PRO A 296 -17.14 -12.63 18.29
N PRO A 297 -18.45 -12.78 17.96
CA PRO A 297 -19.10 -14.07 17.99
C PRO A 297 -18.55 -15.04 16.93
N MET A 298 -18.71 -16.33 17.18
CA MET A 298 -18.27 -17.43 16.28
C MET A 298 -16.80 -17.31 15.84
N LYS A 299 -15.93 -17.00 16.79
CA LYS A 299 -14.49 -16.83 16.57
C LYS A 299 -13.80 -18.20 16.39
N ILE A 300 -13.13 -18.39 15.23
CA ILE A 300 -12.18 -19.47 14.99
C ILE A 300 -10.78 -18.86 14.98
N ALA A 301 -9.95 -19.26 15.94
CA ALA A 301 -8.65 -18.63 16.14
C ALA A 301 -7.57 -19.68 16.47
N VAL A 302 -6.31 -19.34 16.14
CA VAL A 302 -5.15 -20.17 16.48
C VAL A 302 -4.48 -19.57 17.73
N PRO A 303 -4.43 -20.33 18.86
CA PRO A 303 -3.90 -19.82 20.12
C PRO A 303 -2.45 -19.35 20.00
N LYS A 304 -2.10 -18.27 20.70
CA LYS A 304 -0.75 -17.71 20.85
C LYS A 304 -0.08 -17.16 19.58
N VAL A 305 -0.67 -17.35 18.41
CA VAL A 305 -0.04 -16.95 17.14
C VAL A 305 -0.03 -15.42 17.00
N LEU A 306 -1.06 -14.70 17.46
CA LEU A 306 -1.06 -13.25 17.43
C LEU A 306 0.02 -12.66 18.32
N SER A 307 0.20 -13.20 19.54
CA SER A 307 1.29 -12.80 20.43
C SER A 307 2.65 -13.00 19.77
N PHE A 308 2.87 -14.16 19.16
CA PHE A 308 4.12 -14.46 18.45
C PHE A 308 4.39 -13.48 17.29
N LEU A 309 3.39 -13.22 16.46
CA LEU A 309 3.52 -12.26 15.34
C LEU A 309 3.79 -10.83 15.82
N ALA A 310 3.15 -10.42 16.91
CA ALA A 310 3.24 -9.06 17.44
C ALA A 310 4.51 -8.79 18.27
N THR A 311 5.05 -9.81 18.93
CA THR A 311 6.11 -9.63 19.95
C THR A 311 7.31 -10.58 19.79
N ARG A 312 7.24 -11.55 18.87
CA ARG A 312 8.20 -12.64 18.72
C ARG A 312 8.26 -13.58 19.95
N ASP A 313 7.25 -13.47 20.84
CA ASP A 313 7.07 -14.35 22.00
C ASP A 313 5.64 -14.90 22.01
N PHE A 314 5.47 -16.20 22.17
CA PHE A 314 4.15 -16.86 22.25
C PHE A 314 3.33 -16.43 23.46
N ASN A 315 3.96 -15.86 24.50
CA ASN A 315 3.30 -15.35 25.69
C ASN A 315 3.42 -13.81 25.81
N GLY A 316 3.89 -13.13 24.76
CA GLY A 316 4.00 -11.67 24.73
C GLY A 316 2.64 -10.99 24.88
N TYR A 317 2.63 -9.84 25.50
CA TYR A 317 1.40 -9.05 25.72
C TYR A 317 1.02 -8.27 24.46
N VAL A 318 -0.23 -8.42 24.02
CA VAL A 318 -0.82 -7.67 22.91
C VAL A 318 -1.97 -6.83 23.43
N PRO A 319 -1.94 -5.47 23.33
CA PRO A 319 -3.00 -4.63 23.83
C PRO A 319 -4.22 -4.65 22.89
N GLY A 320 -5.42 -4.73 23.45
CA GLY A 320 -6.68 -4.51 22.76
C GLY A 320 -7.08 -3.03 22.76
N ILE A 321 -8.18 -2.71 22.07
CA ILE A 321 -8.69 -1.34 21.89
C ILE A 321 -8.86 -0.64 23.25
N ARG A 322 -9.51 -1.31 24.23
CA ARG A 322 -9.73 -0.74 25.57
C ARG A 322 -8.46 -0.51 26.36
N ASN A 323 -7.50 -1.43 26.25
CA ASN A 323 -6.21 -1.26 26.92
C ASN A 323 -5.48 -0.02 26.38
N ILE A 324 -5.51 0.21 25.06
CA ILE A 324 -4.88 1.39 24.44
C ILE A 324 -5.58 2.69 24.87
N ILE A 325 -6.92 2.65 25.02
CA ILE A 325 -7.68 3.81 25.49
C ILE A 325 -7.39 4.10 26.98
N ASN A 326 -7.36 3.07 27.82
CA ASN A 326 -7.21 3.21 29.26
C ASN A 326 -5.75 3.35 29.73
N GLY A 327 -4.80 3.07 28.83
CA GLY A 327 -3.38 2.93 29.15
C GLY A 327 -3.05 1.50 29.59
N TYR A 328 -1.84 1.07 29.30
CA TYR A 328 -1.40 -0.29 29.61
C TYR A 328 0.11 -0.34 29.89
N LYS A 329 0.54 -1.45 30.49
CA LYS A 329 1.96 -1.72 30.76
C LYS A 329 2.48 -2.76 29.76
N LYS A 330 3.57 -2.47 29.07
CA LYS A 330 4.27 -3.40 28.18
C LYS A 330 5.07 -4.44 28.98
N ASP A 331 5.48 -5.52 28.32
CA ASP A 331 6.29 -6.57 28.95
C ASP A 331 7.67 -6.07 29.43
N ASP A 332 8.23 -5.05 28.78
CA ASP A 332 9.47 -4.38 29.17
C ASP A 332 9.32 -3.45 30.40
N GLY A 333 8.13 -3.36 30.94
CA GLY A 333 7.81 -2.50 32.08
C GLY A 333 7.43 -1.06 31.73
N THR A 334 7.55 -0.65 30.47
CA THR A 334 7.14 0.68 29.99
C THR A 334 5.63 0.85 30.11
N VAL A 335 5.20 2.01 30.65
CA VAL A 335 3.78 2.37 30.78
C VAL A 335 3.38 3.27 29.60
N GLU A 336 2.44 2.79 28.80
CA GLU A 336 1.78 3.61 27.80
C GLU A 336 0.64 4.43 28.44
N PRO A 337 0.67 5.76 28.32
CA PRO A 337 -0.33 6.62 28.96
C PRO A 337 -1.72 6.41 28.35
N SER A 338 -2.75 6.66 29.16
CA SER A 338 -4.13 6.64 28.70
C SER A 338 -4.40 7.70 27.63
N LEU A 339 -5.44 7.47 26.82
CA LEU A 339 -5.88 8.44 25.81
C LEU A 339 -6.21 9.81 26.45
N ALA A 340 -6.82 9.82 27.63
CA ALA A 340 -7.12 11.06 28.35
C ALA A 340 -5.85 11.86 28.69
N GLU A 341 -4.78 11.18 29.10
CA GLU A 341 -3.48 11.80 29.33
C GLU A 341 -2.85 12.29 28.02
N LYS A 342 -2.88 11.48 26.96
CA LYS A 342 -2.38 11.88 25.62
C LYS A 342 -3.11 13.13 25.11
N ILE A 343 -4.43 13.20 25.26
CA ILE A 343 -5.24 14.36 24.87
C ILE A 343 -4.83 15.60 25.71
N THR A 344 -4.65 15.45 27.01
CA THR A 344 -4.23 16.55 27.89
C THR A 344 -2.87 17.10 27.48
N ARG A 345 -1.89 16.22 27.25
CA ARG A 345 -0.55 16.60 26.80
C ARG A 345 -0.57 17.23 25.41
N GLY A 346 -1.41 16.71 24.49
CA GLY A 346 -1.58 17.29 23.16
C GLY A 346 -2.17 18.71 23.21
N LYS A 347 -3.18 18.95 24.05
CA LYS A 347 -3.74 20.31 24.30
C LYS A 347 -2.69 21.27 24.85
N GLN A 348 -1.83 20.80 25.77
CA GLN A 348 -0.71 21.59 26.28
C GLN A 348 0.29 21.95 25.18
N ALA A 349 0.61 21.02 24.28
CA ALA A 349 1.48 21.28 23.13
C ALA A 349 0.88 22.34 22.19
N ILE A 350 -0.41 22.21 21.85
CA ILE A 350 -1.11 23.20 21.00
C ILE A 350 -1.16 24.58 21.68
N ALA A 351 -1.44 24.65 22.99
CA ALA A 351 -1.46 25.90 23.74
C ALA A 351 -0.06 26.56 23.78
N ALA A 352 0.98 25.78 24.03
CA ALA A 352 2.37 26.24 23.99
C ALA A 352 2.77 26.77 22.62
N LEU A 353 2.36 26.08 21.52
CA LEU A 353 2.59 26.55 20.17
C LEU A 353 1.87 27.87 19.86
N LYS A 354 0.61 28.01 20.29
CA LYS A 354 -0.16 29.26 20.17
C LYS A 354 0.52 30.42 20.90
N ALA A 355 0.95 30.20 22.14
CA ALA A 355 1.68 31.19 22.95
C ALA A 355 3.01 31.59 22.29
N TYR A 356 3.77 30.60 21.80
CA TYR A 356 5.02 30.85 21.07
C TYR A 356 4.80 31.71 19.83
N ARG A 357 3.76 31.42 19.04
CA ARG A 357 3.40 32.19 17.83
C ARG A 357 2.87 33.58 18.11
N SER A 358 2.25 33.83 19.28
CA SER A 358 1.82 35.16 19.72
C SER A 358 2.96 36.01 20.28
N GLY A 359 4.20 35.55 20.21
CA GLY A 359 5.40 36.28 20.68
C GLY A 359 5.90 35.86 22.06
N GLN A 360 5.19 34.96 22.77
CA GLN A 360 5.61 34.47 24.07
C GLN A 360 6.61 33.32 23.95
N LYS A 361 7.80 33.62 23.40
CA LYS A 361 8.88 32.63 23.15
C LYS A 361 9.66 32.31 24.45
N THR A 362 8.95 32.00 25.53
CA THR A 362 9.58 31.66 26.81
C THR A 362 10.18 30.25 26.78
N GLU A 363 11.24 30.03 27.57
CA GLU A 363 11.87 28.71 27.72
C GLU A 363 10.87 27.63 28.15
N ALA A 364 9.93 28.01 29.06
CA ALA A 364 8.86 27.14 29.53
C ALA A 364 7.95 26.65 28.37
N ASN A 365 7.54 27.56 27.47
CA ASN A 365 6.71 27.20 26.32
C ASN A 365 7.47 26.27 25.32
N VAL A 366 8.74 26.56 25.07
CA VAL A 366 9.59 25.72 24.22
C VAL A 366 9.76 24.32 24.83
N LYS A 367 10.05 24.24 26.13
CA LYS A 367 10.18 22.96 26.83
C LYS A 367 8.87 22.17 26.85
N THR A 368 7.74 22.82 27.11
CA THR A 368 6.40 22.19 27.09
C THR A 368 6.09 21.62 25.70
N LEU A 369 6.37 22.40 24.65
CA LEU A 369 6.18 21.97 23.28
C LEU A 369 7.04 20.74 22.93
N LYS A 370 8.35 20.81 23.19
CA LYS A 370 9.29 19.69 22.92
C LYS A 370 8.89 18.41 23.67
N THR A 371 8.53 18.52 24.95
CA THR A 371 8.17 17.36 25.79
C THR A 371 6.88 16.69 25.32
N ASN A 372 5.90 17.46 24.82
CA ASN A 372 4.57 16.98 24.50
C ASN A 372 4.33 16.85 22.98
N MET A 373 5.33 17.14 22.13
CA MET A 373 5.18 17.13 20.67
C MET A 373 4.72 15.77 20.13
N LYS A 374 5.18 14.67 20.70
CA LYS A 374 4.76 13.31 20.32
C LYS A 374 3.26 13.03 20.54
N TYR A 375 2.57 13.89 21.31
CA TYR A 375 1.13 13.84 21.55
C TYR A 375 0.37 14.97 20.86
N PHE A 376 1.03 15.75 20.01
CA PHE A 376 0.45 16.96 19.42
C PHE A 376 -0.88 16.70 18.72
N GLY A 377 -0.95 15.63 17.91
CA GLY A 377 -2.17 15.24 17.19
C GLY A 377 -3.35 14.91 18.12
N TYR A 378 -3.08 14.36 19.31
CA TYR A 378 -4.14 14.05 20.28
C TYR A 378 -4.82 15.29 20.83
N GLY A 379 -4.19 16.47 20.74
CA GLY A 379 -4.81 17.74 21.15
C GLY A 379 -6.03 18.14 20.34
N TYR A 380 -6.20 17.55 19.14
CA TYR A 380 -7.38 17.73 18.29
C TYR A 380 -8.50 16.70 18.57
N ILE A 381 -8.23 15.65 19.35
CA ILE A 381 -9.18 14.58 19.64
C ILE A 381 -10.19 15.03 20.68
N LYS A 382 -11.48 14.79 20.43
CA LYS A 382 -12.57 15.15 21.34
C LYS A 382 -13.03 13.96 22.19
N ASN A 383 -13.06 12.77 21.62
CA ASN A 383 -13.51 11.55 22.29
C ASN A 383 -12.76 10.31 21.77
N ALA A 384 -12.84 9.23 22.51
CA ALA A 384 -12.12 7.99 22.24
C ALA A 384 -12.50 7.36 20.88
N SER A 385 -13.78 7.48 20.48
CA SER A 385 -14.25 6.87 19.22
C SER A 385 -13.53 7.42 17.99
N GLN A 386 -13.03 8.65 18.06
CA GLN A 386 -12.27 9.25 16.97
C GLN A 386 -10.92 8.58 16.73
N THR A 387 -10.35 7.89 17.71
CA THR A 387 -9.02 7.25 17.60
C THR A 387 -9.08 5.80 17.18
N VAL A 388 -10.28 5.21 17.15
CA VAL A 388 -10.47 3.80 16.76
C VAL A 388 -10.74 3.72 15.26
N PRO A 389 -9.88 3.04 14.48
CA PRO A 389 -10.12 2.82 13.07
C PRO A 389 -11.38 1.99 12.81
N PRO A 390 -11.97 2.02 11.61
CA PRO A 390 -13.11 1.17 11.24
C PRO A 390 -12.76 -0.31 11.39
N VAL A 391 -13.20 -0.94 12.49
CA VAL A 391 -12.83 -2.31 12.87
C VAL A 391 -13.27 -3.32 11.81
N GLY A 392 -14.54 -3.25 11.36
CA GLY A 392 -15.07 -4.23 10.42
C GLY A 392 -14.35 -4.26 9.08
N ILE A 393 -14.06 -3.08 8.50
CA ILE A 393 -13.31 -2.98 7.23
C ILE A 393 -11.88 -3.52 7.40
N ASN A 394 -11.18 -3.13 8.47
CA ASN A 394 -9.81 -3.59 8.72
C ASN A 394 -9.76 -5.10 8.94
N PHE A 395 -10.69 -5.64 9.72
CA PHE A 395 -10.80 -7.07 10.01
C PHE A 395 -10.94 -7.90 8.73
N TRP A 396 -11.94 -7.60 7.90
CA TRP A 396 -12.21 -8.38 6.70
C TRP A 396 -11.18 -8.18 5.60
N SER A 397 -10.70 -6.95 5.39
CA SER A 397 -9.66 -6.69 4.40
C SER A 397 -8.38 -7.46 4.73
N PHE A 398 -7.98 -7.50 6.00
CA PHE A 398 -6.82 -8.26 6.42
C PHE A 398 -6.98 -9.77 6.15
N ARG A 399 -8.14 -10.36 6.51
CA ARG A 399 -8.41 -11.80 6.29
C ARG A 399 -8.47 -12.16 4.83
N LEU A 400 -9.11 -11.34 4.01
CA LEU A 400 -9.16 -11.56 2.56
C LEU A 400 -7.77 -11.50 1.95
N MET A 401 -6.96 -10.50 2.30
CA MET A 401 -5.59 -10.36 1.81
C MET A 401 -4.75 -11.59 2.16
N VAL A 402 -4.71 -11.99 3.43
CA VAL A 402 -3.91 -13.14 3.89
C VAL A 402 -4.43 -14.44 3.30
N GLY A 403 -5.75 -14.68 3.32
CA GLY A 403 -6.36 -15.89 2.79
C GLY A 403 -6.11 -16.07 1.29
N LEU A 404 -6.22 -14.99 0.50
CA LEU A 404 -5.87 -15.00 -0.92
C LEU A 404 -4.37 -15.18 -1.14
N GLY A 405 -3.51 -14.60 -0.30
CA GLY A 405 -2.06 -14.83 -0.34
C GLY A 405 -1.70 -16.30 -0.20
N VAL A 406 -2.29 -17.01 0.76
CA VAL A 406 -2.13 -18.46 0.94
C VAL A 406 -2.65 -19.22 -0.29
N LEU A 407 -3.81 -18.83 -0.82
CA LEU A 407 -4.37 -19.42 -2.03
C LEU A 407 -3.40 -19.29 -3.23
N PHE A 408 -2.75 -18.14 -3.41
CA PHE A 408 -1.79 -17.92 -4.51
C PHE A 408 -0.59 -18.85 -4.37
N ILE A 409 0.00 -19.01 -3.20
CA ILE A 409 1.09 -19.97 -2.95
C ILE A 409 0.67 -21.37 -3.40
N LEU A 410 -0.50 -21.84 -2.94
CA LEU A 410 -1.01 -23.17 -3.25
C LEU A 410 -1.27 -23.34 -4.76
N VAL A 411 -1.94 -22.40 -5.40
CA VAL A 411 -2.29 -22.51 -6.82
C VAL A 411 -1.04 -22.44 -7.71
N PHE A 412 -0.08 -21.55 -7.45
CA PHE A 412 1.17 -21.50 -8.21
C PHE A 412 1.99 -22.79 -8.04
N ALA A 413 2.06 -23.34 -6.82
CA ALA A 413 2.72 -24.62 -6.55
C ALA A 413 2.05 -25.78 -7.32
N ILE A 414 0.71 -25.85 -7.29
CA ILE A 414 -0.06 -26.87 -8.01
C ILE A 414 0.15 -26.73 -9.53
N ILE A 415 0.10 -25.51 -10.07
CA ILE A 415 0.35 -25.26 -11.50
C ILE A 415 1.75 -25.76 -11.88
N LEU A 416 2.79 -25.44 -11.11
CA LEU A 416 4.15 -25.91 -11.36
C LEU A 416 4.26 -27.42 -11.27
N PHE A 417 3.67 -28.04 -10.25
CA PHE A 417 3.64 -29.49 -10.09
C PHE A 417 3.03 -30.18 -11.33
N VAL A 418 1.89 -29.66 -11.80
CA VAL A 418 1.20 -30.21 -12.98
C VAL A 418 2.03 -29.98 -14.26
N LEU A 419 2.68 -28.81 -14.42
CA LEU A 419 3.55 -28.53 -15.56
C LEU A 419 4.73 -29.49 -15.68
N TYR A 420 5.31 -29.93 -14.54
CA TYR A 420 6.47 -30.82 -14.52
C TYR A 420 6.12 -32.31 -14.54
N ARG A 421 4.93 -32.70 -14.07
CA ARG A 421 4.55 -34.10 -13.89
C ARG A 421 3.46 -34.58 -14.86
N LYS A 422 2.65 -33.68 -15.40
CA LYS A 422 1.48 -34.01 -16.22
C LYS A 422 1.31 -33.00 -17.37
N ASP A 423 0.40 -33.30 -18.27
CA ASP A 423 0.01 -32.37 -19.33
C ASP A 423 -0.98 -31.31 -18.77
N ILE A 424 -0.52 -30.08 -18.62
CA ILE A 424 -1.31 -28.94 -18.13
C ILE A 424 -2.53 -28.61 -19.02
N SER A 425 -2.61 -29.14 -20.24
CA SER A 425 -3.76 -28.94 -21.13
C SER A 425 -5.00 -29.75 -20.72
N ARG A 426 -4.84 -30.74 -19.84
CA ARG A 426 -5.94 -31.63 -19.40
C ARG A 426 -6.77 -31.12 -18.24
N PRO A 427 -6.21 -30.53 -17.13
CA PRO A 427 -6.98 -30.16 -15.96
C PRO A 427 -7.73 -28.84 -16.18
N ARG A 428 -8.92 -28.91 -16.80
CA ARG A 428 -9.73 -27.73 -17.13
C ARG A 428 -10.10 -26.89 -15.90
N LEU A 429 -10.36 -27.54 -14.76
CA LEU A 429 -10.64 -26.84 -13.50
C LEU A 429 -9.46 -25.96 -13.07
N LEU A 430 -8.23 -26.49 -13.11
CA LEU A 430 -7.03 -25.72 -12.76
C LEU A 430 -6.81 -24.52 -13.68
N GLN A 431 -7.12 -24.68 -14.98
CA GLN A 431 -7.06 -23.56 -15.93
C GLN A 431 -8.12 -22.48 -15.60
N MET A 432 -9.34 -22.86 -15.20
CA MET A 432 -10.38 -21.91 -14.77
C MET A 432 -9.96 -21.19 -13.51
N VAL A 433 -9.40 -21.89 -12.52
CA VAL A 433 -8.81 -21.30 -11.32
C VAL A 433 -7.68 -20.34 -11.70
N GLY A 434 -6.81 -20.72 -12.62
CA GLY A 434 -5.74 -19.85 -13.12
C GLY A 434 -6.27 -18.53 -13.72
N VAL A 435 -7.38 -18.56 -14.45
CA VAL A 435 -8.04 -17.32 -14.94
C VAL A 435 -8.60 -16.49 -13.80
N ALA A 436 -9.20 -17.13 -12.79
CA ALA A 436 -9.76 -16.47 -11.62
C ALA A 436 -8.69 -15.79 -10.74
N LEU A 437 -7.41 -16.18 -10.83
CA LEU A 437 -6.33 -15.51 -10.12
C LEU A 437 -6.22 -14.02 -10.48
N ILE A 438 -6.60 -13.61 -11.70
CA ILE A 438 -6.52 -12.22 -12.13
C ILE A 438 -7.34 -11.32 -11.18
N PRO A 439 -8.69 -11.42 -11.13
CA PRO A 439 -9.47 -10.57 -10.25
C PRO A 439 -9.15 -10.77 -8.76
N LEU A 440 -8.81 -12.01 -8.34
CA LEU A 440 -8.47 -12.28 -6.95
C LEU A 440 -7.18 -11.59 -6.51
N ALA A 441 -6.19 -11.45 -7.40
CA ALA A 441 -4.95 -10.74 -7.09
C ALA A 441 -5.19 -9.23 -6.94
N TYR A 442 -6.07 -8.64 -7.75
CA TYR A 442 -6.50 -7.26 -7.54
C TYR A 442 -7.21 -7.07 -6.21
N VAL A 443 -8.17 -7.95 -5.89
CA VAL A 443 -8.89 -7.90 -4.60
C VAL A 443 -7.91 -8.00 -3.42
N ALA A 444 -6.94 -8.92 -3.46
CA ALA A 444 -5.96 -9.05 -2.39
C ALA A 444 -5.09 -7.80 -2.24
N SER A 445 -4.66 -7.21 -3.36
CA SER A 445 -3.84 -6.01 -3.40
C SER A 445 -4.58 -4.78 -2.85
N GLU A 446 -5.84 -4.57 -3.25
CA GLU A 446 -6.70 -3.50 -2.73
C GLU A 446 -7.02 -3.69 -1.24
N CYS A 447 -7.26 -4.93 -0.80
CA CYS A 447 -7.45 -5.22 0.61
C CYS A 447 -6.23 -4.85 1.45
N GLY A 448 -5.02 -5.09 0.95
CA GLY A 448 -3.78 -4.64 1.60
C GLY A 448 -3.72 -3.12 1.76
N TRP A 449 -4.12 -2.39 0.73
CA TRP A 449 -4.19 -0.93 0.76
C TRP A 449 -5.27 -0.42 1.72
N LEU A 450 -6.45 -1.05 1.73
CA LEU A 450 -7.51 -0.72 2.70
C LEU A 450 -7.00 -0.89 4.16
N VAL A 451 -6.33 -1.99 4.48
CA VAL A 451 -5.73 -2.20 5.81
C VAL A 451 -4.69 -1.12 6.13
N ALA A 452 -3.84 -0.77 5.15
CA ALA A 452 -2.81 0.24 5.37
C ALA A 452 -3.41 1.61 5.71
N GLU A 453 -4.43 2.06 4.98
CA GLU A 453 -4.96 3.42 5.04
C GLU A 453 -6.16 3.58 5.99
N PHE A 454 -7.10 2.64 6.02
CA PHE A 454 -8.18 2.66 7.01
C PHE A 454 -7.68 2.34 8.41
N GLY A 455 -6.70 1.45 8.52
CA GLY A 455 -6.07 1.12 9.81
C GLY A 455 -5.26 2.29 10.41
N ARG A 456 -4.87 3.27 9.61
CA ARG A 456 -4.20 4.49 10.06
C ARG A 456 -5.16 5.57 10.56
N GLN A 457 -6.45 5.49 10.22
CA GLN A 457 -7.40 6.52 10.64
C GLN A 457 -7.46 6.63 12.19
N PRO A 458 -7.59 7.87 12.73
CA PRO A 458 -7.87 9.14 12.03
C PRO A 458 -6.62 9.90 11.54
N TRP A 459 -5.47 9.29 11.56
CA TRP A 459 -4.20 9.97 11.33
C TRP A 459 -3.86 10.13 9.86
N THR A 460 -3.44 11.31 9.45
CA THR A 460 -2.64 11.53 8.24
C THR A 460 -1.17 11.24 8.55
N ILE A 461 -0.66 11.74 9.68
CA ILE A 461 0.65 11.35 10.23
C ILE A 461 0.39 10.81 11.62
N GLN A 462 0.84 9.59 11.86
CA GLN A 462 0.59 8.86 13.11
C GLN A 462 0.89 9.71 14.33
N ASP A 463 -0.10 9.87 15.23
CA ASP A 463 -0.06 10.59 16.48
C ASP A 463 0.22 12.12 16.39
N MET A 464 0.61 12.62 15.21
CA MET A 464 1.02 14.02 15.02
C MET A 464 -0.01 14.86 14.28
N LEU A 465 -0.66 14.34 13.22
CA LEU A 465 -1.57 15.13 12.39
C LEU A 465 -2.82 14.33 12.03
N PRO A 466 -3.98 14.64 12.60
CA PRO A 466 -5.23 14.00 12.21
C PRO A 466 -5.72 14.52 10.85
N THR A 467 -6.56 13.73 10.16
CA THR A 467 -7.02 14.00 8.79
C THR A 467 -7.67 15.37 8.65
N TRP A 468 -8.50 15.78 9.62
CA TRP A 468 -9.20 17.09 9.57
C TRP A 468 -8.30 18.31 9.75
N ALA A 469 -7.08 18.14 10.28
CA ALA A 469 -6.07 19.20 10.36
C ALA A 469 -5.14 19.22 9.11
N ALA A 470 -5.19 18.19 8.29
CA ALA A 470 -4.29 17.99 7.17
C ALA A 470 -4.83 18.55 5.84
N VAL A 471 -6.16 18.66 5.70
CA VAL A 471 -6.82 19.11 4.46
C VAL A 471 -6.68 20.61 4.23
N SER A 472 -6.81 21.01 2.96
CA SER A 472 -6.83 22.40 2.53
C SER A 472 -8.12 23.11 2.95
N ASP A 473 -8.05 24.42 3.09
CA ASP A 473 -9.23 25.29 3.30
C ASP A 473 -9.90 25.57 1.94
N LEU A 474 -10.85 24.72 1.58
CA LEU A 474 -11.57 24.75 0.31
C LEU A 474 -13.09 24.77 0.53
N SER A 475 -13.85 25.03 -0.51
CA SER A 475 -15.30 24.81 -0.46
C SER A 475 -15.65 23.33 -0.68
N SER A 476 -16.56 22.78 0.11
CA SER A 476 -17.01 21.39 -0.02
C SER A 476 -17.59 21.08 -1.40
N GLY A 477 -18.28 22.05 -2.03
CA GLY A 477 -18.83 21.92 -3.38
C GLY A 477 -17.75 21.77 -4.45
N SER A 478 -16.61 22.50 -4.34
CA SER A 478 -15.50 22.36 -5.30
C SER A 478 -14.84 21.00 -5.23
N VAL A 479 -14.64 20.47 -4.01
CA VAL A 479 -14.04 19.14 -3.83
C VAL A 479 -15.01 18.04 -4.30
N ALA A 480 -16.30 18.17 -3.99
CA ALA A 480 -17.32 17.24 -4.49
C ALA A 480 -17.38 17.21 -6.03
N LEU A 481 -17.32 18.38 -6.68
CA LEU A 481 -17.29 18.47 -8.14
C LEU A 481 -16.09 17.73 -8.74
N THR A 482 -14.88 17.96 -8.20
CA THR A 482 -13.67 17.27 -8.69
C THR A 482 -13.69 15.77 -8.40
N PHE A 483 -14.28 15.34 -7.27
CA PHE A 483 -14.52 13.93 -6.98
C PHE A 483 -15.36 13.24 -8.08
N PHE A 484 -16.51 13.79 -8.43
CA PHE A 484 -17.37 13.20 -9.47
C PHE A 484 -16.75 13.25 -10.86
N LEU A 485 -15.99 14.32 -11.16
CA LEU A 485 -15.23 14.42 -12.41
C LEU A 485 -14.19 13.30 -12.50
N PHE A 486 -13.41 13.06 -11.46
CA PHE A 486 -12.40 12.00 -11.44
C PHE A 486 -13.02 10.61 -11.41
N LEU A 487 -14.11 10.42 -10.68
CA LEU A 487 -14.87 9.15 -10.71
C LEU A 487 -15.29 8.79 -12.14
N PHE A 488 -15.86 9.74 -12.87
CA PHE A 488 -16.25 9.53 -14.28
C PHE A 488 -15.03 9.26 -15.17
N LEU A 489 -13.99 10.08 -15.06
CA LEU A 489 -12.78 9.99 -15.88
C LEU A 489 -12.06 8.65 -15.67
N PHE A 490 -11.81 8.28 -14.42
CA PHE A 490 -11.09 7.04 -14.11
C PHE A 490 -11.90 5.79 -14.46
N THR A 491 -13.21 5.81 -14.25
CA THR A 491 -14.09 4.72 -14.68
C THR A 491 -14.08 4.56 -16.20
N ALA A 492 -14.11 5.65 -16.95
CA ALA A 492 -14.02 5.62 -18.41
C ALA A 492 -12.63 5.10 -18.87
N MET A 493 -11.55 5.57 -18.25
CA MET A 493 -10.19 5.10 -18.54
C MET A 493 -10.04 3.60 -18.29
N LEU A 494 -10.50 3.10 -17.14
CA LEU A 494 -10.49 1.68 -16.81
C LEU A 494 -11.31 0.84 -17.80
N GLY A 495 -12.49 1.32 -18.18
CA GLY A 495 -13.33 0.66 -19.20
C GLY A 495 -12.64 0.56 -20.57
N VAL A 496 -11.99 1.64 -21.00
CA VAL A 496 -11.19 1.69 -22.24
C VAL A 496 -10.00 0.73 -22.16
N GLU A 497 -9.26 0.75 -21.05
CA GLU A 497 -8.12 -0.15 -20.85
C GLU A 497 -8.53 -1.63 -20.93
N ILE A 498 -9.52 -2.05 -20.15
CA ILE A 498 -10.04 -3.43 -20.16
C ILE A 498 -10.47 -3.81 -21.57
N SER A 499 -11.16 -2.92 -22.27
CA SER A 499 -11.60 -3.18 -23.66
C SER A 499 -10.43 -3.41 -24.60
N ILE A 500 -9.40 -2.55 -24.54
CA ILE A 500 -8.22 -2.65 -25.39
C ILE A 500 -7.39 -3.88 -25.03
N MET A 501 -7.16 -4.13 -23.73
CA MET A 501 -6.45 -5.34 -23.28
C MET A 501 -7.15 -6.61 -23.73
N CYS A 502 -8.45 -6.72 -23.55
CA CYS A 502 -9.24 -7.87 -24.00
C CYS A 502 -9.14 -8.06 -25.52
N LYS A 503 -9.16 -6.97 -26.32
CA LYS A 503 -8.97 -7.05 -27.79
C LYS A 503 -7.57 -7.57 -28.13
N GLN A 504 -6.51 -7.08 -27.46
CA GLN A 504 -5.14 -7.54 -27.68
C GLN A 504 -4.95 -9.02 -27.29
N ILE A 505 -5.50 -9.44 -26.17
CA ILE A 505 -5.49 -10.84 -25.73
C ILE A 505 -6.24 -11.72 -26.72
N LYS A 506 -7.42 -11.31 -27.20
CA LYS A 506 -8.17 -12.07 -28.22
C LYS A 506 -7.43 -12.16 -29.56
N LYS A 507 -6.71 -11.10 -29.96
CA LYS A 507 -5.86 -11.11 -31.18
C LYS A 507 -4.73 -12.10 -31.05
N GLY A 508 -4.11 -12.20 -29.90
CA GLY A 508 -3.04 -13.15 -29.58
C GLY A 508 -1.63 -12.69 -29.99
N PRO A 509 -0.61 -13.47 -29.57
CA PRO A 509 0.77 -13.26 -29.99
C PRO A 509 0.93 -13.57 -31.49
N GLN A 510 1.73 -12.76 -32.17
CA GLN A 510 2.10 -12.97 -33.58
C GLN A 510 3.39 -13.82 -33.66
N LEU A 511 3.26 -15.10 -33.32
CA LEU A 511 4.37 -16.05 -33.28
C LEU A 511 4.87 -16.43 -34.67
#